data_027b77e9ae4d0508cc0a9d9d11d27cba
#
_entry.id   027b77e9ae4d0508cc0a9d9d11d27cba
#
_cell.length_a   1.000
_cell.length_b   1.000
_cell.length_c   1.000
_cell.angle_alpha   90.00
_cell.angle_beta   90.00
_cell.angle_gamma   90.00
#
_symmetry.space_group_name_H-M   'P 1'
#
loop_
_entity.id
_entity.type
_entity.pdbx_description
1 polymer ?
#
loop_
_entity_poly.entity_id
_entity_poly.type
_entity_poly.pdbx_seq_one_letter_code
_entity_poly.pdbx_strand_id
1 'polypeptide(L)'
;MYSGVYLQLYNLVEATMSRCIEAIAKATREDGRWKPSDLSDALRREWVRATARTHIVDMTPEHRLENALRLCHHLVESLPVDAFDIDKGGGGNWDDSEIEAFSRRLGFQLVVSQPVYSAIKRPFRDDLGPLALVKQLRNRLAHGSISFEQCAGDITVGRLVELKEKTVNYLKEVVDCFANFVKSFEYLHPEKRPA
;
A
#
# COMPACT_ATOMS: atom_id res chain seq x y z
N MET A 1 9.90 15.52 -22.92
CA MET A 1 10.46 15.82 -21.59
C MET A 1 9.42 15.65 -20.48
N TYR A 2 8.18 16.13 -20.62
CA TYR A 2 7.16 16.13 -19.55
C TYR A 2 6.62 14.75 -19.16
N SER A 3 6.58 13.80 -20.07
CA SER A 3 6.10 12.44 -19.79
C SER A 3 6.94 11.70 -18.73
N GLY A 4 8.23 12.01 -18.63
CA GLY A 4 9.11 11.49 -17.58
C GLY A 4 8.66 11.89 -16.17
N VAL A 5 8.00 13.05 -16.02
CA VAL A 5 7.48 13.52 -14.73
C VAL A 5 6.37 12.60 -14.22
N TYR A 6 5.47 12.14 -15.09
CA TYR A 6 4.42 11.19 -14.68
C TYR A 6 4.99 9.86 -14.19
N LEU A 7 6.03 9.34 -14.87
CA LEU A 7 6.71 8.12 -14.44
C LEU A 7 7.40 8.31 -13.09
N GLN A 8 8.06 9.45 -12.88
CA GLN A 8 8.71 9.75 -11.61
C GLN A 8 7.70 9.94 -10.47
N LEU A 9 6.57 10.61 -10.73
CA LEU A 9 5.50 10.76 -9.74
C LEU A 9 4.90 9.40 -9.38
N TYR A 10 4.66 8.54 -10.37
CA TYR A 10 4.18 7.19 -10.11
C TYR A 10 5.19 6.37 -9.28
N ASN A 11 6.47 6.41 -9.63
CA ASN A 11 7.52 5.74 -8.87
C ASN A 11 7.58 6.26 -7.42
N LEU A 12 7.35 7.56 -7.21
CA LEU A 12 7.26 8.13 -5.87
C LEU A 12 6.08 7.55 -5.09
N VAL A 13 4.90 7.45 -5.70
CA VAL A 13 3.71 6.84 -5.07
C VAL A 13 4.02 5.38 -4.70
N GLU A 14 4.53 4.60 -5.64
CA GLU A 14 4.84 3.18 -5.45
C GLU A 14 5.90 2.95 -4.37
N ALA A 15 7.00 3.73 -4.40
CA ALA A 15 8.06 3.66 -3.40
C ALA A 15 7.55 4.06 -2.01
N THR A 16 6.71 5.09 -1.91
CA THR A 16 6.12 5.54 -0.65
C THR A 16 5.25 4.44 -0.05
N MET A 17 4.32 3.88 -0.83
CA MET A 17 3.46 2.80 -0.36
C MET A 17 4.25 1.55 0.02
N SER A 18 5.25 1.18 -0.77
CA SER A 18 6.11 0.04 -0.45
C SER A 18 6.80 0.20 0.90
N ARG A 19 7.34 1.39 1.19
CA ARG A 19 8.00 1.69 2.48
C ARG A 19 7.02 1.73 3.64
N CYS A 20 5.83 2.27 3.45
CA CYS A 20 4.77 2.27 4.47
C CYS A 20 4.38 0.83 4.85
N ILE A 21 4.18 -0.02 3.86
CA ILE A 21 3.84 -1.44 4.06
C ILE A 21 4.98 -2.19 4.76
N GLU A 22 6.22 -1.97 4.30
CA GLU A 22 7.40 -2.57 4.91
C GLU A 22 7.58 -2.15 6.37
N ALA A 23 7.30 -0.89 6.71
CA ALA A 23 7.37 -0.41 8.08
C ALA A 23 6.41 -1.15 9.01
N ILE A 24 5.17 -1.41 8.57
CA ILE A 24 4.21 -2.21 9.34
C ILE A 24 4.72 -3.65 9.48
N ALA A 25 5.11 -4.30 8.38
CA ALA A 25 5.62 -5.65 8.40
C ALA A 25 6.88 -5.79 9.29
N LYS A 26 7.76 -4.78 9.28
CA LYS A 26 8.92 -4.73 10.17
C LYS A 26 8.51 -4.63 11.63
N ALA A 27 7.57 -3.73 11.97
CA ALA A 27 7.10 -3.55 13.35
C ALA A 27 6.49 -4.83 13.93
N THR A 28 5.79 -5.64 13.11
CA THR A 28 5.22 -6.93 13.56
C THR A 28 6.27 -8.00 13.81
N ARG A 29 7.46 -7.90 13.19
CA ARG A 29 8.56 -8.88 13.29
C ARG A 29 9.65 -8.45 14.30
N GLU A 30 9.57 -7.24 14.81
CA GLU A 30 10.64 -6.64 15.61
C GLU A 30 10.99 -7.52 16.83
N ASP A 31 12.26 -7.90 16.91
CA ASP A 31 12.87 -8.67 17.99
C ASP A 31 12.20 -10.03 18.29
N GLY A 32 11.41 -10.60 17.38
CA GLY A 32 10.68 -11.84 17.63
C GLY A 32 9.69 -11.75 18.80
N ARG A 33 9.24 -10.54 19.12
CA ARG A 33 8.44 -10.22 20.31
C ARG A 33 6.99 -10.65 20.17
N TRP A 34 6.41 -10.47 18.97
CA TRP A 34 4.97 -10.63 18.78
C TRP A 34 4.62 -11.98 18.18
N LYS A 35 3.54 -12.57 18.66
CA LYS A 35 2.94 -13.79 18.11
C LYS A 35 1.76 -13.42 17.21
N PRO A 36 1.32 -14.33 16.33
CA PRO A 36 0.12 -14.07 15.52
C PRO A 36 -1.13 -13.76 16.34
N SER A 37 -1.25 -14.32 17.56
CA SER A 37 -2.32 -14.02 18.50
C SER A 37 -2.31 -12.59 19.03
N ASP A 38 -1.15 -11.92 19.01
CA ASP A 38 -0.99 -10.56 19.51
C ASP A 38 -1.32 -9.51 18.46
N LEU A 39 -1.40 -9.89 17.18
CA LEU A 39 -1.75 -9.02 16.08
C LEU A 39 -3.24 -8.61 16.12
N SER A 40 -3.55 -7.43 15.63
CA SER A 40 -4.93 -7.03 15.35
C SER A 40 -5.59 -8.03 14.37
N ASP A 41 -6.91 -8.12 14.36
CA ASP A 41 -7.62 -9.06 13.48
C ASP A 41 -7.28 -8.83 11.99
N ALA A 42 -7.12 -7.57 11.59
CA ALA A 42 -6.76 -7.24 10.23
C ALA A 42 -5.34 -7.74 9.88
N LEU A 43 -4.36 -7.45 10.72
CA LEU A 43 -2.97 -7.89 10.51
C LEU A 43 -2.81 -9.41 10.65
N ARG A 44 -3.58 -10.04 11.53
CA ARG A 44 -3.62 -11.51 11.63
C ARG A 44 -4.13 -12.15 10.34
N ARG A 45 -5.16 -11.57 9.72
CA ARG A 45 -5.64 -12.04 8.40
C ARG A 45 -4.57 -11.92 7.32
N GLU A 46 -3.85 -10.80 7.29
CA GLU A 46 -2.73 -10.61 6.36
C GLU A 46 -1.60 -11.62 6.62
N TRP A 47 -1.26 -11.87 7.88
CA TRP A 47 -0.27 -12.88 8.25
C TRP A 47 -0.68 -14.29 7.81
N VAL A 48 -1.95 -14.69 8.04
CA VAL A 48 -2.50 -15.97 7.56
C VAL A 48 -2.43 -16.02 6.03
N ARG A 49 -2.81 -14.93 5.34
CA ARG A 49 -2.74 -14.85 3.88
C ARG A 49 -1.32 -15.06 3.36
N ALA A 50 -0.35 -14.43 3.99
CA ALA A 50 1.06 -14.54 3.63
C ALA A 50 1.63 -15.94 3.91
N THR A 51 1.33 -16.50 5.09
CA THR A 51 1.87 -17.78 5.55
C THR A 51 1.24 -18.96 4.82
N ALA A 52 -0.08 -18.99 4.72
CA ALA A 52 -0.82 -20.04 4.02
C ALA A 52 -0.89 -19.82 2.49
N ARG A 53 -0.43 -18.65 2.00
CA ARG A 53 -0.44 -18.27 0.58
C ARG A 53 -1.81 -18.43 -0.08
N THR A 54 -2.87 -18.08 0.65
CA THR A 54 -4.27 -18.26 0.23
C THR A 54 -4.65 -17.47 -1.03
N HIS A 55 -3.86 -16.46 -1.40
CA HIS A 55 -4.04 -15.64 -2.59
C HIS A 55 -3.51 -16.30 -3.88
N ILE A 56 -2.76 -17.42 -3.78
CA ILE A 56 -2.20 -18.13 -4.94
C ILE A 56 -3.21 -19.15 -5.42
N VAL A 57 -3.87 -18.87 -6.55
CA VAL A 57 -4.95 -19.70 -7.10
C VAL A 57 -4.42 -21.04 -7.64
N ASP A 58 -3.29 -21.01 -8.35
CA ASP A 58 -2.73 -22.17 -9.08
C ASP A 58 -1.80 -23.05 -8.22
N MET A 59 -1.97 -23.00 -6.90
CA MET A 59 -1.18 -23.82 -5.98
C MET A 59 -1.66 -25.28 -6.00
N THR A 60 -0.71 -26.23 -6.07
CA THR A 60 -1.04 -27.66 -6.00
C THR A 60 -1.62 -28.04 -4.64
N PRO A 61 -2.40 -29.15 -4.55
CA PRO A 61 -2.94 -29.65 -3.29
C PRO A 61 -1.85 -29.91 -2.25
N GLU A 62 -0.71 -30.46 -2.66
CA GLU A 62 0.43 -30.77 -1.80
C GLU A 62 1.01 -29.50 -1.17
N HIS A 63 1.26 -28.46 -1.97
CA HIS A 63 1.75 -27.18 -1.47
C HIS A 63 0.74 -26.46 -0.56
N ARG A 64 -0.57 -26.62 -0.83
CA ARG A 64 -1.62 -26.12 0.08
C ARG A 64 -1.56 -26.82 1.43
N LEU A 65 -1.39 -28.15 1.43
CA LEU A 65 -1.27 -28.95 2.66
C LEU A 65 -0.01 -28.56 3.44
N GLU A 66 1.14 -28.43 2.78
CA GLU A 66 2.39 -27.98 3.42
C GLU A 66 2.25 -26.61 4.08
N ASN A 67 1.64 -25.63 3.38
CA ASN A 67 1.41 -24.32 3.93
C ASN A 67 0.43 -24.35 5.13
N ALA A 68 -0.61 -25.19 5.08
CA ALA A 68 -1.54 -25.38 6.18
C ALA A 68 -0.86 -26.02 7.40
N LEU A 69 -0.04 -27.06 7.20
CA LEU A 69 0.73 -27.69 8.26
C LEU A 69 1.72 -26.74 8.91
N ARG A 70 2.42 -25.92 8.11
CA ARG A 70 3.33 -24.88 8.62
C ARG A 70 2.58 -23.85 9.45
N LEU A 71 1.38 -23.40 9.01
CA LEU A 71 0.53 -22.50 9.77
C LEU A 71 0.11 -23.12 11.10
N CYS A 72 -0.36 -24.39 11.09
CA CYS A 72 -0.74 -25.11 12.29
C CYS A 72 0.43 -25.27 13.26
N HIS A 73 1.60 -25.68 12.78
CA HIS A 73 2.82 -25.77 13.59
C HIS A 73 3.16 -24.45 14.25
N HIS A 74 3.15 -23.34 13.48
CA HIS A 74 3.44 -22.02 14.01
C HIS A 74 2.50 -21.61 15.16
N LEU A 75 1.20 -21.91 15.01
CA LEU A 75 0.20 -21.59 16.04
C LEU A 75 0.31 -22.50 17.26
N VAL A 76 0.50 -23.82 17.07
CA VAL A 76 0.61 -24.81 18.16
C VAL A 76 1.85 -24.53 19.02
N GLU A 77 3.00 -24.29 18.37
CA GLU A 77 4.26 -23.96 19.08
C GLU A 77 4.30 -22.51 19.58
N SER A 78 3.26 -21.73 19.31
CA SER A 78 3.21 -20.32 19.71
C SER A 78 4.44 -19.51 19.27
N LEU A 79 4.93 -19.75 18.06
CA LEU A 79 6.11 -19.11 17.53
C LEU A 79 5.88 -17.62 17.26
N PRO A 80 6.92 -16.78 17.37
CA PRO A 80 6.82 -15.37 17.02
C PRO A 80 6.61 -15.18 15.51
N VAL A 81 6.11 -14.00 15.13
CA VAL A 81 6.02 -13.60 13.72
C VAL A 81 7.44 -13.34 13.21
N ASP A 82 7.94 -14.23 12.36
CA ASP A 82 9.30 -14.21 11.81
C ASP A 82 9.38 -13.69 10.37
N ALA A 83 8.58 -14.26 9.48
CA ALA A 83 8.51 -13.89 8.07
C ALA A 83 7.09 -13.39 7.76
N PHE A 84 6.97 -12.09 7.53
CA PHE A 84 5.69 -11.46 7.24
C PHE A 84 5.86 -10.42 6.15
N ASP A 85 5.45 -10.77 4.95
CA ASP A 85 5.32 -9.86 3.83
C ASP A 85 3.84 -9.61 3.55
N ILE A 86 3.42 -8.37 3.68
CA ILE A 86 2.04 -7.98 3.39
C ILE A 86 1.88 -7.90 1.87
N ASP A 87 0.96 -8.70 1.34
CA ASP A 87 0.64 -8.68 -0.08
C ASP A 87 0.10 -7.30 -0.50
N LYS A 88 0.76 -6.69 -1.47
CA LYS A 88 0.38 -5.37 -1.98
C LYS A 88 -0.89 -5.38 -2.83
N GLY A 89 -1.35 -6.57 -3.25
CA GLY A 89 -2.45 -6.73 -4.21
C GLY A 89 -2.06 -6.27 -5.62
N GLY A 90 -2.63 -6.90 -6.64
CA GLY A 90 -2.69 -6.45 -8.04
C GLY A 90 -1.49 -5.77 -8.70
N GLY A 91 -0.24 -6.06 -8.27
CA GLY A 91 0.96 -5.53 -8.91
C GLY A 91 1.29 -4.06 -8.61
N GLY A 92 0.74 -3.48 -7.52
CA GLY A 92 1.12 -2.15 -7.07
C GLY A 92 0.54 -1.00 -7.90
N ASN A 93 -0.64 -1.13 -8.46
CA ASN A 93 -1.34 -0.06 -9.19
C ASN A 93 -1.99 0.95 -8.24
N TRP A 94 -1.17 1.77 -7.59
CA TRP A 94 -1.62 2.73 -6.58
C TRP A 94 -2.27 3.98 -7.14
N ASP A 95 -3.47 4.27 -6.69
CA ASP A 95 -4.11 5.59 -6.69
C ASP A 95 -4.71 5.87 -5.31
N ASP A 96 -5.38 6.99 -5.13
CA ASP A 96 -5.98 7.38 -3.85
C ASP A 96 -7.02 6.37 -3.36
N SER A 97 -7.82 5.80 -4.25
CA SER A 97 -8.84 4.80 -3.90
C SER A 97 -8.23 3.49 -3.45
N GLU A 98 -7.16 3.03 -4.12
CA GLU A 98 -6.42 1.82 -3.76
C GLU A 98 -5.68 2.00 -2.43
N ILE A 99 -5.09 3.18 -2.18
CA ILE A 99 -4.43 3.50 -0.90
C ILE A 99 -5.43 3.49 0.25
N GLU A 100 -6.61 4.11 0.06
CA GLU A 100 -7.70 4.08 1.04
C GLU A 100 -8.24 2.65 1.29
N ALA A 101 -8.41 1.85 0.24
CA ALA A 101 -8.85 0.47 0.36
C ALA A 101 -7.82 -0.39 1.10
N PHE A 102 -6.53 -0.16 0.81
CA PHE A 102 -5.44 -0.87 1.46
C PHE A 102 -5.33 -0.55 2.95
N SER A 103 -5.45 0.72 3.34
CA SER A 103 -5.44 1.10 4.76
C SER A 103 -6.59 0.47 5.55
N ARG A 104 -7.79 0.44 4.96
CA ARG A 104 -8.94 -0.28 5.55
C ARG A 104 -8.68 -1.78 5.69
N ARG A 105 -8.02 -2.39 4.71
CA ARG A 105 -7.63 -3.81 4.76
C ARG A 105 -6.67 -4.09 5.91
N LEU A 106 -5.78 -3.14 6.23
CA LEU A 106 -4.86 -3.24 7.37
C LEU A 106 -5.50 -2.88 8.72
N GLY A 107 -6.76 -2.44 8.72
CA GLY A 107 -7.55 -2.19 9.92
C GLY A 107 -7.54 -0.75 10.42
N PHE A 108 -7.09 0.21 9.61
CA PHE A 108 -7.18 1.62 9.96
C PHE A 108 -7.77 2.48 8.84
N GLN A 109 -8.28 3.64 9.22
CA GLN A 109 -8.83 4.62 8.28
C GLN A 109 -7.80 5.71 8.02
N LEU A 110 -7.59 6.04 6.74
CA LEU A 110 -6.81 7.22 6.36
C LEU A 110 -7.55 8.49 6.77
N VAL A 111 -6.89 9.30 7.59
CA VAL A 111 -7.38 10.62 8.00
C VAL A 111 -6.54 11.66 7.29
N VAL A 112 -7.04 12.14 6.16
CA VAL A 112 -6.41 13.17 5.33
C VAL A 112 -7.17 14.47 5.54
N SER A 113 -6.43 15.58 5.65
CA SER A 113 -7.04 16.90 5.82
C SER A 113 -7.99 17.25 4.66
N GLN A 114 -9.08 17.94 4.96
CA GLN A 114 -10.10 18.28 3.96
C GLN A 114 -9.55 19.03 2.74
N PRO A 115 -8.61 20.00 2.86
CA PRO A 115 -8.01 20.64 1.69
C PRO A 115 -7.26 19.67 0.79
N VAL A 116 -6.44 18.76 1.36
CA VAL A 116 -5.67 17.77 0.62
C VAL A 116 -6.59 16.74 -0.01
N TYR A 117 -7.57 16.23 0.74
CA TYR A 117 -8.59 15.32 0.24
C TYR A 117 -9.33 15.90 -0.97
N SER A 118 -9.84 17.14 -0.84
CA SER A 118 -10.54 17.81 -1.93
C SER A 118 -9.65 18.03 -3.15
N ALA A 119 -8.36 18.35 -2.95
CA ALA A 119 -7.41 18.55 -4.03
C ALA A 119 -7.12 17.28 -4.82
N ILE A 120 -7.10 16.11 -4.15
CA ILE A 120 -6.87 14.79 -4.78
C ILE A 120 -8.13 14.25 -5.47
N LYS A 121 -9.32 14.49 -4.92
CA LYS A 121 -10.57 14.01 -5.50
C LYS A 121 -11.06 14.87 -6.67
N ARG A 122 -10.62 16.13 -6.77
CA ARG A 122 -10.98 17.00 -7.89
C ARG A 122 -10.36 16.50 -9.20
N PRO A 123 -11.14 16.48 -10.30
CA PRO A 123 -10.62 16.21 -11.63
C PRO A 123 -9.46 17.14 -11.97
N PHE A 124 -8.36 16.57 -12.44
CA PHE A 124 -7.18 17.29 -12.89
C PHE A 124 -7.07 17.33 -14.41
N ARG A 125 -7.26 16.19 -15.07
CA ARG A 125 -7.32 16.02 -16.54
C ARG A 125 -8.10 14.76 -16.87
N ASP A 126 -8.85 14.75 -17.96
CA ASP A 126 -9.62 13.60 -18.47
C ASP A 126 -10.56 13.01 -17.39
N ASP A 127 -11.21 13.88 -16.60
CA ASP A 127 -12.08 13.55 -15.46
C ASP A 127 -11.38 12.74 -14.35
N LEU A 128 -10.06 12.63 -14.40
CA LEU A 128 -9.24 11.91 -13.41
C LEU A 128 -8.64 12.86 -12.38
N GLY A 129 -8.66 12.43 -11.12
CA GLY A 129 -7.89 13.06 -10.05
C GLY A 129 -6.37 12.86 -10.26
N PRO A 130 -5.53 13.59 -9.52
CA PRO A 130 -4.08 13.60 -9.68
C PRO A 130 -3.43 12.21 -9.69
N LEU A 131 -3.71 11.35 -8.69
CA LEU A 131 -3.09 10.03 -8.59
C LEU A 131 -3.63 9.06 -9.65
N ALA A 132 -4.94 9.08 -9.89
CA ALA A 132 -5.56 8.25 -10.92
C ALA A 132 -5.01 8.58 -12.31
N LEU A 133 -4.79 9.89 -12.61
CA LEU A 133 -4.15 10.33 -13.84
C LEU A 133 -2.72 9.81 -13.97
N VAL A 134 -1.91 9.97 -12.92
CA VAL A 134 -0.51 9.50 -12.90
C VAL A 134 -0.44 8.00 -13.13
N LYS A 135 -1.28 7.21 -12.43
CA LYS A 135 -1.40 5.76 -12.61
C LYS A 135 -1.79 5.39 -14.06
N GLN A 136 -2.82 6.02 -14.59
CA GLN A 136 -3.32 5.72 -15.94
C GLN A 136 -2.27 6.01 -17.00
N LEU A 137 -1.60 7.17 -16.95
CA LEU A 137 -0.59 7.55 -17.93
C LEU A 137 0.63 6.64 -17.87
N ARG A 138 1.08 6.28 -16.67
CA ARG A 138 2.18 5.31 -16.50
C ARG A 138 1.81 3.96 -17.12
N ASN A 139 0.61 3.44 -16.85
CA ASN A 139 0.17 2.17 -17.42
C ASN A 139 0.09 2.21 -18.94
N ARG A 140 -0.49 3.28 -19.51
CA ARG A 140 -0.56 3.44 -20.96
C ARG A 140 0.82 3.54 -21.62
N LEU A 141 1.78 4.23 -20.98
CA LEU A 141 3.18 4.28 -21.45
C LEU A 141 3.85 2.90 -21.35
N ALA A 142 3.70 2.19 -20.23
CA ALA A 142 4.30 0.88 -20.01
C ALA A 142 3.78 -0.18 -21.01
N HIS A 143 2.51 -0.08 -21.40
CA HIS A 143 1.89 -0.99 -22.39
C HIS A 143 2.03 -0.50 -23.83
N GLY A 144 2.73 0.61 -24.08
CA GLY A 144 2.90 1.17 -25.41
C GLY A 144 1.63 1.70 -26.06
N SER A 145 0.55 1.90 -25.26
CA SER A 145 -0.76 2.38 -25.75
C SER A 145 -0.75 3.87 -26.10
N ILE A 146 0.25 4.62 -25.65
CA ILE A 146 0.51 6.02 -26.01
C ILE A 146 2.00 6.26 -26.16
N SER A 147 2.37 7.21 -27.03
CA SER A 147 3.75 7.70 -27.11
C SER A 147 4.07 8.67 -25.98
N PHE A 148 5.36 8.91 -25.73
CA PHE A 148 5.80 9.95 -24.78
C PHE A 148 5.30 11.34 -25.16
N GLU A 149 5.19 11.64 -26.46
CA GLU A 149 4.66 12.90 -26.96
C GLU A 149 3.16 13.04 -26.65
N GLN A 150 2.38 12.01 -27.00
CA GLN A 150 0.95 11.96 -26.68
C GLN A 150 0.66 12.01 -25.16
N CYS A 151 1.51 11.36 -24.35
CA CYS A 151 1.38 11.42 -22.90
C CYS A 151 1.58 12.84 -22.36
N ALA A 152 2.56 13.59 -22.90
CA ALA A 152 2.79 14.98 -22.52
C ALA A 152 1.57 15.83 -22.87
N GLY A 153 0.99 15.67 -24.07
CA GLY A 153 -0.09 16.49 -24.55
C GLY A 153 0.25 17.99 -24.46
N ASP A 154 -0.74 18.82 -24.25
CA ASP A 154 -0.60 20.28 -24.11
C ASP A 154 -0.40 20.73 -22.65
N ILE A 155 0.16 19.86 -21.78
CA ILE A 155 0.35 20.22 -20.39
C ILE A 155 1.43 21.30 -20.23
N THR A 156 1.14 22.33 -19.44
CA THR A 156 2.10 23.37 -19.10
C THR A 156 2.97 22.96 -17.90
N VAL A 157 4.13 23.61 -17.76
CA VAL A 157 5.02 23.43 -16.59
C VAL A 157 4.29 23.73 -15.29
N GLY A 158 3.48 24.80 -15.27
CA GLY A 158 2.68 25.17 -14.09
C GLY A 158 1.72 24.06 -13.67
N ARG A 159 1.07 23.42 -14.64
CA ARG A 159 0.16 22.26 -14.35
C ARG A 159 0.92 21.04 -13.85
N LEU A 160 2.15 20.78 -14.31
CA LEU A 160 2.99 19.70 -13.79
C LEU A 160 3.45 19.99 -12.36
N VAL A 161 3.80 21.23 -12.05
CA VAL A 161 4.14 21.63 -10.68
C VAL A 161 2.93 21.45 -9.76
N GLU A 162 1.75 21.89 -10.18
CA GLU A 162 0.51 21.69 -9.42
C GLU A 162 0.23 20.19 -9.17
N LEU A 163 0.38 19.35 -10.19
CA LEU A 163 0.21 17.89 -10.08
C LEU A 163 1.18 17.29 -9.05
N LYS A 164 2.46 17.69 -9.13
CA LYS A 164 3.49 17.25 -8.18
C LYS A 164 3.12 17.68 -6.75
N GLU A 165 2.74 18.95 -6.54
CA GLU A 165 2.40 19.46 -5.21
C GLU A 165 1.21 18.73 -4.60
N LYS A 166 0.13 18.53 -5.35
CA LYS A 166 -1.04 17.77 -4.90
C LYS A 166 -0.65 16.34 -4.52
N THR A 167 0.12 15.66 -5.37
CA THR A 167 0.58 14.29 -5.12
C THR A 167 1.46 14.21 -3.87
N VAL A 168 2.45 15.10 -3.74
CA VAL A 168 3.37 15.09 -2.60
C VAL A 168 2.66 15.44 -1.29
N ASN A 169 1.75 16.41 -1.28
CA ASN A 169 1.01 16.77 -0.07
C ASN A 169 0.11 15.62 0.40
N TYR A 170 -0.55 14.93 -0.53
CA TYR A 170 -1.33 13.74 -0.19
C TYR A 170 -0.45 12.63 0.39
N LEU A 171 0.67 12.31 -0.27
CA LEU A 171 1.57 11.25 0.20
C LEU A 171 2.18 11.56 1.57
N LYS A 172 2.44 12.82 1.91
CA LYS A 172 2.90 13.19 3.26
C LYS A 172 1.87 12.80 4.32
N GLU A 173 0.60 13.17 4.13
CA GLU A 173 -0.46 12.82 5.08
C GLU A 173 -0.71 11.30 5.13
N VAL A 174 -0.58 10.60 4.00
CA VAL A 174 -0.61 9.13 3.97
C VAL A 174 0.51 8.55 4.84
N VAL A 175 1.75 9.02 4.66
CA VAL A 175 2.90 8.58 5.47
C VAL A 175 2.67 8.83 6.96
N ASP A 176 2.12 9.99 7.31
CA ASP A 176 1.81 10.33 8.70
C ASP A 176 0.76 9.37 9.30
N CYS A 177 -0.28 9.00 8.53
CA CYS A 177 -1.27 8.01 8.95
C CYS A 177 -0.63 6.64 9.21
N PHE A 178 0.21 6.16 8.29
CA PHE A 178 0.91 4.89 8.45
C PHE A 178 1.92 4.92 9.62
N ALA A 179 2.64 6.02 9.77
CA ALA A 179 3.57 6.21 10.88
C ALA A 179 2.85 6.22 12.23
N ASN A 180 1.69 6.88 12.32
CA ASN A 180 0.87 6.89 13.52
C ASN A 180 0.33 5.50 13.84
N PHE A 181 -0.17 4.76 12.85
CA PHE A 181 -0.60 3.37 13.02
C PHE A 181 0.48 2.48 13.64
N VAL A 182 1.74 2.64 13.20
CA VAL A 182 2.89 1.91 13.77
C VAL A 182 3.23 2.42 15.17
N LYS A 183 3.33 3.74 15.37
CA LYS A 183 3.72 4.35 16.65
C LYS A 183 2.72 4.09 17.75
N SER A 184 1.42 4.05 17.43
CA SER A 184 0.33 3.76 18.36
C SER A 184 0.08 2.26 18.57
N PHE A 185 0.93 1.40 18.00
CA PHE A 185 0.80 -0.06 18.07
C PHE A 185 -0.57 -0.59 17.62
N GLU A 186 -1.23 0.11 16.68
CA GLU A 186 -2.55 -0.29 16.19
C GLU A 186 -2.54 -1.60 15.39
N TYR A 187 -1.36 -2.03 14.97
CA TYR A 187 -1.15 -3.36 14.36
C TYR A 187 -1.30 -4.51 15.37
N LEU A 188 -1.36 -4.20 16.69
CA LEU A 188 -1.59 -5.16 17.76
C LEU A 188 -3.05 -5.17 18.23
N HIS A 189 -3.46 -6.30 18.78
CA HIS A 189 -4.72 -6.41 19.52
C HIS A 189 -4.74 -5.36 20.66
N PRO A 190 -5.87 -4.69 20.92
CA PRO A 190 -5.92 -3.61 21.93
C PRO A 190 -5.32 -3.96 23.28
N GLU A 191 -5.54 -5.19 23.77
CA GLU A 191 -5.01 -5.67 25.04
C GLU A 191 -3.49 -5.91 25.07
N LYS A 192 -2.85 -5.89 23.89
CA LYS A 192 -1.42 -6.14 23.71
C LYS A 192 -0.61 -4.88 23.42
N ARG A 193 -1.28 -3.75 23.27
CA ARG A 193 -0.62 -2.48 23.03
C ARG A 193 0.14 -2.04 24.28
N PRO A 194 1.38 -1.60 24.14
CA PRO A 194 2.10 -0.97 25.25
C PRO A 194 1.34 0.26 25.78
N ALA A 195 1.41 0.47 27.10
CA ALA A 195 0.83 1.64 27.77
C ALA A 195 1.63 2.91 27.43
#